data_dcdfc50346c84c9211ed828930bc2ec0
#
_entry.id   dcdfc50346c84c9211ed828930bc2ec0
#
_cell.length_a   1.000
_cell.length_b   1.000
_cell.length_c   1.000
_cell.angle_alpha   90.00
_cell.angle_beta   90.00
_cell.angle_gamma   90.00
#
_symmetry.space_group_name_H-M   'P 1'
#
loop_
_entity.id
_entity.type
_entity.pdbx_description
1 polymer ?
#
loop_
_entity_poly.entity_id
_entity_poly.type
_entity_poly.pdbx_seq_one_letter_code
_entity_poly.pdbx_strand_id
1 'polypeptide(L)'
;MKALLSIDYTWDFVATKGALTTAEEGQKIETALVQVTKEFIEAGDFVVFAIDRHEKEDAFHPENKLFPPHNLAGTTGRELFGSLAPLYEQYKEKTNVYWIDKRHYSAFSGTDLDIRLRERHITDLYLTGVCTDICVLH
;
A
#
# COMPACT_ATOMS: atom_id res chain seq x y z
N MET A 1 -20.77 -5.76 2.00
CA MET A 1 -19.53 -6.17 1.30
C MET A 1 -18.32 -5.50 1.92
N LYS A 2 -17.19 -6.15 1.91
CA LYS A 2 -16.01 -5.64 2.57
C LYS A 2 -14.82 -5.52 1.63
N ALA A 3 -13.90 -4.63 1.98
CA ALA A 3 -12.65 -4.41 1.26
C ALA A 3 -11.48 -4.30 2.21
N LEU A 4 -10.30 -4.63 1.72
CA LEU A 4 -9.04 -4.47 2.41
C LEU A 4 -8.18 -3.46 1.66
N LEU A 5 -7.68 -2.44 2.36
CA LEU A 5 -6.65 -1.56 1.85
C LEU A 5 -5.31 -1.96 2.45
N SER A 6 -4.38 -2.34 1.59
CA SER A 6 -3.00 -2.62 1.96
C SER A 6 -2.16 -1.39 1.62
N ILE A 7 -1.67 -0.71 2.65
CA ILE A 7 -1.07 0.63 2.52
C ILE A 7 0.43 0.57 2.76
N ASP A 8 1.22 0.91 1.73
CA ASP A 8 2.66 1.16 1.78
C ASP A 8 3.53 0.06 2.39
N TYR A 9 3.14 -1.19 2.29
CA TYR A 9 3.98 -2.28 2.78
C TYR A 9 5.06 -2.61 1.74
N THR A 10 6.00 -1.69 1.59
CA THR A 10 7.05 -1.73 0.56
C THR A 10 8.43 -1.87 1.15
N TRP A 11 9.41 -2.14 0.27
CA TRP A 11 10.79 -2.31 0.66
C TRP A 11 11.33 -1.08 1.40
N ASP A 12 11.07 0.13 0.91
CA ASP A 12 11.56 1.35 1.54
C ASP A 12 10.98 1.59 2.93
N PHE A 13 9.75 1.14 3.18
CA PHE A 13 9.11 1.32 4.49
C PHE A 13 9.33 0.16 5.46
N VAL A 14 9.75 -1.01 4.98
CA VAL A 14 9.79 -2.22 5.82
C VAL A 14 11.16 -2.89 5.88
N ALA A 15 11.91 -2.92 4.78
CA ALA A 15 13.22 -3.55 4.75
C ALA A 15 14.22 -2.84 5.68
N THR A 16 15.13 -3.59 6.29
CA THR A 16 16.12 -3.04 7.22
C THR A 16 16.90 -1.87 6.61
N LYS A 17 17.21 -1.94 5.31
CA LYS A 17 17.94 -0.87 4.59
C LYS A 17 17.02 0.04 3.77
N GLY A 18 15.72 0.00 4.03
CA GLY A 18 14.77 0.86 3.34
C GLY A 18 15.00 2.33 3.65
N ALA A 19 14.71 3.20 2.69
CA ALA A 19 14.98 4.65 2.78
C ALA A 19 14.21 5.33 3.92
N LEU A 20 13.04 4.81 4.29
CA LEU A 20 12.20 5.37 5.36
C LEU A 20 11.61 4.21 6.19
N THR A 21 12.48 3.34 6.65
CA THR A 21 12.07 2.05 7.21
C THR A 21 11.45 2.11 8.60
N THR A 22 10.44 1.26 8.81
CA THR A 22 9.90 0.91 10.13
C THR A 22 10.68 -0.24 10.76
N ALA A 23 11.62 -0.83 10.02
CA ALA A 23 12.51 -1.92 10.46
C ALA A 23 11.74 -3.09 11.10
N GLU A 24 12.20 -3.56 12.27
CA GLU A 24 11.63 -4.74 12.93
C GLU A 24 10.12 -4.64 13.19
N GLU A 25 9.62 -3.46 13.54
CA GLU A 25 8.21 -3.27 13.84
C GLU A 25 7.33 -3.55 12.62
N GLY A 26 7.74 -3.05 11.46
CA GLY A 26 7.04 -3.35 10.21
C GLY A 26 7.22 -4.79 9.77
N GLN A 27 8.40 -5.36 10.00
CA GLN A 27 8.70 -6.75 9.61
C GLN A 27 7.92 -7.77 10.43
N LYS A 28 7.63 -7.48 11.70
CA LYS A 28 6.89 -8.38 12.60
C LYS A 28 5.48 -8.70 12.09
N ILE A 29 4.86 -7.82 11.35
CA ILE A 29 3.49 -8.00 10.88
C ILE A 29 3.39 -8.73 9.54
N GLU A 30 4.51 -9.07 8.92
CA GLU A 30 4.52 -9.65 7.57
C GLU A 30 3.62 -10.88 7.46
N THR A 31 3.81 -11.87 8.32
CA THR A 31 3.06 -13.13 8.23
C THR A 31 1.54 -12.90 8.37
N ALA A 32 1.13 -12.12 9.36
CA ALA A 32 -0.28 -11.82 9.60
C ALA A 32 -0.87 -11.00 8.46
N LEU A 33 -0.14 -10.01 7.96
CA LEU A 33 -0.57 -9.15 6.87
C LEU A 33 -0.75 -9.93 5.58
N VAL A 34 0.20 -10.80 5.24
CA VAL A 34 0.12 -11.65 4.05
C VAL A 34 -1.05 -12.63 4.17
N GLN A 35 -1.24 -13.23 5.33
CA GLN A 35 -2.34 -14.17 5.56
C GLN A 35 -3.71 -13.51 5.40
N VAL A 36 -3.90 -12.37 6.02
CA VAL A 36 -5.17 -11.62 5.92
C VAL A 36 -5.45 -11.17 4.49
N THR A 37 -4.42 -10.71 3.80
CA THR A 37 -4.55 -10.28 2.40
C THR A 37 -4.98 -11.45 1.51
N LYS A 38 -4.34 -12.60 1.68
CA LYS A 38 -4.67 -13.81 0.93
C LYS A 38 -6.12 -14.24 1.19
N GLU A 39 -6.55 -14.23 2.44
CA GLU A 39 -7.93 -14.59 2.81
C GLU A 39 -8.96 -13.69 2.14
N PHE A 40 -8.73 -12.38 2.13
CA PHE A 40 -9.64 -11.45 1.47
C PHE A 40 -9.68 -11.69 -0.04
N ILE A 41 -8.54 -11.89 -0.68
CA ILE A 41 -8.48 -12.16 -2.13
C ILE A 41 -9.23 -13.43 -2.47
N GLU A 42 -8.96 -14.52 -1.76
CA GLU A 42 -9.56 -15.82 -2.05
C GLU A 42 -11.06 -15.88 -1.74
N ALA A 43 -11.52 -15.07 -0.79
CA ALA A 43 -12.94 -14.94 -0.50
C ALA A 43 -13.70 -14.10 -1.54
N GLY A 44 -13.01 -13.46 -2.47
CA GLY A 44 -13.63 -12.60 -3.47
C GLY A 44 -13.87 -11.18 -2.99
N ASP A 45 -13.36 -10.80 -1.82
CA ASP A 45 -13.47 -9.44 -1.32
C ASP A 45 -12.56 -8.49 -2.12
N PHE A 46 -12.88 -7.20 -2.13
CA PHE A 46 -12.09 -6.22 -2.86
C PHE A 46 -10.82 -5.90 -2.08
N VAL A 47 -9.67 -6.04 -2.74
CA VAL A 47 -8.35 -5.78 -2.13
C VAL A 47 -7.63 -4.73 -2.95
N VAL A 48 -7.24 -3.64 -2.30
CA VAL A 48 -6.54 -2.52 -2.92
C VAL A 48 -5.15 -2.38 -2.33
N PHE A 49 -4.15 -2.39 -3.19
CA PHE A 49 -2.77 -2.06 -2.83
C PHE A 49 -2.56 -0.59 -3.12
N ALA A 50 -2.50 0.23 -2.09
CA ALA A 50 -2.32 1.68 -2.19
C ALA A 50 -0.89 2.03 -1.84
N ILE A 51 -0.08 2.34 -2.85
CA ILE A 51 1.38 2.43 -2.73
C ILE A 51 1.86 3.82 -3.16
N ASP A 52 2.63 4.47 -2.31
CA ASP A 52 3.29 5.74 -2.62
C ASP A 52 4.09 5.64 -3.91
N ARG A 53 3.92 6.66 -4.74
CA ARG A 53 4.75 6.84 -5.92
C ARG A 53 5.27 8.26 -5.95
N HIS A 54 6.57 8.39 -5.80
CA HIS A 54 7.27 9.67 -5.87
C HIS A 54 8.14 9.73 -7.11
N GLU A 55 8.23 10.90 -7.69
CA GLU A 55 9.16 11.16 -8.79
C GLU A 55 10.44 11.77 -8.22
N LYS A 56 11.57 11.36 -8.76
CA LYS A 56 12.86 11.95 -8.41
C LYS A 56 12.83 13.43 -8.77
N GLU A 57 13.26 14.30 -7.84
CA GLU A 57 13.36 15.74 -8.06
C GLU A 57 12.01 16.47 -8.24
N ASP A 58 10.92 15.90 -7.74
CA ASP A 58 9.62 16.58 -7.73
C ASP A 58 9.59 17.65 -6.66
N ALA A 59 9.89 18.89 -7.05
CA ALA A 59 9.96 20.04 -6.14
C ALA A 59 8.58 20.45 -5.58
N PHE A 60 7.51 19.99 -6.17
CA PHE A 60 6.15 20.37 -5.78
C PHE A 60 5.49 19.37 -4.83
N HIS A 61 6.11 18.23 -4.59
CA HIS A 61 5.55 17.25 -3.68
C HIS A 61 5.72 17.71 -2.22
N PRO A 62 4.63 17.70 -1.43
CA PRO A 62 4.69 18.22 -0.05
C PRO A 62 5.66 17.50 0.86
N GLU A 63 5.95 16.22 0.61
CA GLU A 63 6.86 15.43 1.43
C GLU A 63 8.34 15.69 1.13
N ASN A 64 8.64 16.36 0.05
CA ASN A 64 10.01 16.58 -0.41
C ASN A 64 10.91 17.27 0.63
N LYS A 65 10.30 18.11 1.47
CA LYS A 65 11.02 18.87 2.51
C LYS A 65 11.01 18.18 3.87
N LEU A 66 10.20 17.15 4.03
CA LEU A 66 9.94 16.49 5.30
C LEU A 66 10.66 15.16 5.43
N PHE A 67 10.82 14.46 4.33
CA PHE A 67 11.37 13.10 4.33
C PHE A 67 12.41 12.91 3.23
N PRO A 68 13.36 11.97 3.43
CA PRO A 68 14.30 11.60 2.36
C PRO A 68 13.54 10.94 1.20
N PRO A 69 14.12 10.93 -0.01
CA PRO A 69 13.52 10.23 -1.15
C PRO A 69 13.20 8.77 -0.82
N HIS A 70 11.98 8.35 -1.11
CA HIS A 70 11.50 6.99 -0.85
C HIS A 70 10.41 6.63 -1.85
N ASN A 71 10.17 5.33 -2.05
CA ASN A 71 9.16 4.82 -2.98
C ASN A 71 9.20 5.51 -4.35
N LEU A 72 10.41 5.71 -4.88
CA LEU A 72 10.59 6.36 -6.17
C LEU A 72 10.12 5.46 -7.32
N ALA A 73 9.44 6.06 -8.29
CA ALA A 73 8.96 5.35 -9.47
C ALA A 73 10.10 4.59 -10.16
N GLY A 74 9.84 3.33 -10.52
CA GLY A 74 10.81 2.48 -11.21
C GLY A 74 11.93 1.92 -10.34
N THR A 75 11.86 2.07 -9.01
CA THR A 75 12.89 1.54 -8.10
C THR A 75 12.39 0.35 -7.29
N THR A 76 13.33 -0.46 -6.78
CA THR A 76 13.06 -1.57 -5.86
C THR A 76 12.40 -1.10 -4.57
N GLY A 77 12.71 0.12 -4.13
CA GLY A 77 12.14 0.68 -2.89
C GLY A 77 10.62 0.70 -2.88
N ARG A 78 10.01 0.76 -4.04
CA ARG A 78 8.56 0.80 -4.25
C ARG A 78 7.91 -0.58 -4.34
N GLU A 79 8.69 -1.64 -4.45
CA GLU A 79 8.18 -3.00 -4.54
C GLU A 79 7.61 -3.46 -3.19
N LEU A 80 6.58 -4.31 -3.24
CA LEU A 80 6.00 -4.90 -2.04
C LEU A 80 7.06 -5.72 -1.29
N PHE A 81 7.03 -5.61 0.04
CA PHE A 81 8.01 -6.28 0.89
C PHE A 81 7.68 -7.76 1.08
N GLY A 82 8.73 -8.59 1.08
CA GLY A 82 8.67 -9.99 1.49
C GLY A 82 7.65 -10.81 0.71
N SER A 83 6.92 -11.64 1.44
CA SER A 83 5.95 -12.58 0.85
C SER A 83 4.71 -11.91 0.25
N LEU A 84 4.51 -10.62 0.51
CA LEU A 84 3.40 -9.89 -0.11
C LEU A 84 3.62 -9.71 -1.61
N ALA A 85 4.87 -9.57 -2.06
CA ALA A 85 5.20 -9.40 -3.47
C ALA A 85 4.75 -10.61 -4.31
N PRO A 86 5.16 -11.86 -4.01
CA PRO A 86 4.69 -13.00 -4.80
C PRO A 86 3.18 -13.23 -4.67
N LEU A 87 2.57 -12.90 -3.55
CA LEU A 87 1.12 -12.98 -3.40
C LEU A 87 0.41 -12.05 -4.39
N TYR A 88 0.86 -10.81 -4.48
CA TYR A 88 0.32 -9.86 -5.45
C TYR A 88 0.51 -10.34 -6.88
N GLU A 89 1.70 -10.80 -7.23
CA GLU A 89 1.98 -11.31 -8.58
C GLU A 89 1.08 -12.49 -8.97
N GLN A 90 0.75 -13.35 -8.01
CA GLN A 90 -0.14 -14.48 -8.22
C GLN A 90 -1.56 -14.05 -8.54
N TYR A 91 -2.07 -13.00 -7.91
CA TYR A 91 -3.47 -12.63 -7.96
C TYR A 91 -3.77 -11.30 -8.67
N LYS A 92 -2.79 -10.58 -9.15
CA LYS A 92 -2.96 -9.22 -9.70
C LYS A 92 -3.94 -9.12 -10.87
N GLU A 93 -4.15 -10.20 -11.59
CA GLU A 93 -5.08 -10.21 -12.73
C GLU A 93 -6.53 -10.49 -12.32
N LYS A 94 -6.79 -10.80 -11.06
CA LYS A 94 -8.17 -11.01 -10.58
C LYS A 94 -8.91 -9.67 -10.53
N THR A 95 -10.21 -9.72 -10.84
CA THR A 95 -11.04 -8.50 -10.89
C THR A 95 -11.25 -7.84 -9.52
N ASN A 96 -11.00 -8.58 -8.43
CA ASN A 96 -11.13 -8.07 -7.07
C ASN A 96 -9.80 -7.59 -6.47
N VAL A 97 -8.74 -7.54 -7.26
CA VAL A 97 -7.43 -7.01 -6.84
C VAL A 97 -7.11 -5.76 -7.64
N TYR A 98 -6.80 -4.67 -6.96
CA TYR A 98 -6.59 -3.38 -7.58
C TYR A 98 -5.37 -2.68 -7.00
N TRP A 99 -4.56 -2.05 -7.86
CA TRP A 99 -3.37 -1.31 -7.48
C TRP A 99 -3.58 0.18 -7.70
N ILE A 100 -3.28 1.00 -6.69
CA ILE A 100 -3.33 2.46 -6.77
C ILE A 100 -1.94 3.02 -6.49
N ASP A 101 -1.46 3.87 -7.39
CA ASP A 101 -0.30 4.72 -7.13
C ASP A 101 -0.79 5.99 -6.44
N LYS A 102 -0.43 6.18 -5.19
CA LYS A 102 -0.83 7.39 -4.47
C LYS A 102 0.31 8.39 -4.38
N ARG A 103 -0.02 9.67 -4.39
CA ARG A 103 0.92 10.78 -4.33
C ARG A 103 0.96 11.48 -2.99
N HIS A 104 -0.08 11.30 -2.19
CA HIS A 104 -0.23 11.91 -0.88
C HIS A 104 -0.36 10.83 0.19
N TYR A 105 -0.35 11.23 1.46
CA TYR A 105 -0.51 10.27 2.56
C TYR A 105 -1.78 9.44 2.39
N SER A 106 -2.89 10.12 2.09
CA SER A 106 -4.17 9.46 1.92
C SER A 106 -4.26 8.71 0.59
N ALA A 107 -4.72 7.49 0.65
CA ALA A 107 -5.03 6.69 -0.53
C ALA A 107 -6.20 7.28 -1.34
N PHE A 108 -7.00 8.16 -0.72
CA PHE A 108 -8.15 8.80 -1.37
C PHE A 108 -7.78 10.07 -2.14
N SER A 109 -6.68 10.72 -1.79
CA SER A 109 -6.31 12.02 -2.39
C SER A 109 -5.86 11.87 -3.83
N GLY A 110 -6.66 12.41 -4.76
CA GLY A 110 -6.33 12.40 -6.19
C GLY A 110 -6.38 11.04 -6.85
N THR A 111 -7.09 10.07 -6.25
CA THR A 111 -7.24 8.72 -6.80
C THR A 111 -8.71 8.40 -7.05
N ASP A 112 -8.97 7.28 -7.72
CA ASP A 112 -10.33 6.80 -7.95
C ASP A 112 -10.83 5.84 -6.86
N LEU A 113 -10.15 5.79 -5.71
CA LEU A 113 -10.48 4.82 -4.65
C LEU A 113 -11.93 4.95 -4.17
N ASP A 114 -12.38 6.18 -3.89
CA ASP A 114 -13.75 6.42 -3.43
C ASP A 114 -14.78 5.90 -4.44
N ILE A 115 -14.55 6.17 -5.71
CA ILE A 115 -15.41 5.70 -6.80
C ILE A 115 -15.45 4.18 -6.82
N ARG A 116 -14.30 3.54 -6.75
CA ARG A 116 -14.19 2.08 -6.79
C ARG A 116 -14.89 1.40 -5.62
N LEU A 117 -14.78 1.98 -4.43
CA LEU A 117 -15.45 1.44 -3.24
C LEU A 117 -16.97 1.59 -3.34
N ARG A 118 -17.45 2.74 -3.81
CA ARG A 118 -18.89 2.99 -3.94
C ARG A 118 -19.56 2.14 -5.00
N GLU A 119 -18.93 1.98 -6.16
CA GLU A 119 -19.49 1.16 -7.22
C GLU A 119 -19.61 -0.33 -6.85
N ARG A 120 -18.83 -0.77 -5.85
CA ARG A 120 -18.86 -2.14 -5.32
C ARG A 120 -19.70 -2.29 -4.07
N HIS A 121 -20.37 -1.22 -3.65
CA HIS A 121 -21.22 -1.19 -2.44
C HIS A 121 -20.47 -1.66 -1.18
N ILE A 122 -19.22 -1.23 -1.03
CA ILE A 122 -18.41 -1.57 0.13
C ILE A 122 -18.94 -0.83 1.35
N THR A 123 -19.23 -1.57 2.43
CA THR A 123 -19.74 -1.03 3.70
C THR A 123 -18.71 -1.15 4.82
N ASP A 124 -17.81 -2.13 4.74
CA ASP A 124 -16.82 -2.39 5.77
C ASP A 124 -15.42 -2.31 5.15
N LEU A 125 -14.60 -1.44 5.69
CA LEU A 125 -13.26 -1.19 5.20
C LEU A 125 -12.23 -1.60 6.24
N TYR A 126 -11.34 -2.51 5.86
CA TYR A 126 -10.24 -3.00 6.69
C TYR A 126 -8.94 -2.41 6.18
N LEU A 127 -8.08 -1.98 7.09
CA LEU A 127 -6.82 -1.31 6.75
C LEU A 127 -5.64 -2.10 7.29
N THR A 128 -4.64 -2.30 6.45
CA THR A 128 -3.35 -2.86 6.83
C THR A 128 -2.23 -1.98 6.28
N GLY A 129 -1.05 -2.13 6.81
CA GLY A 129 0.13 -1.42 6.28
C GLY A 129 0.94 -0.70 7.34
N VAL A 130 1.70 0.26 6.88
CA VAL A 130 2.58 1.13 7.66
C VAL A 130 2.34 2.57 7.24
N CYS A 131 2.73 3.37 7.88
CA CYS A 131 2.84 4.14 9.11
C CYS A 131 1.43 4.45 9.65
N THR A 132 1.08 3.89 10.75
CA THR A 132 -0.29 3.99 11.32
C THR A 132 -0.75 5.43 11.52
N ASP A 133 0.16 6.28 11.97
CA ASP A 133 -0.12 7.69 12.30
C ASP A 133 -0.04 8.64 11.10
N ILE A 134 0.36 8.16 9.92
CA ILE A 134 0.51 8.98 8.72
C ILE A 134 -0.38 8.45 7.60
N CYS A 135 0.15 7.51 6.80
CA CYS A 135 -0.56 7.02 5.60
C CYS A 135 -1.80 6.19 5.93
N VAL A 136 -1.78 5.41 7.00
CA VAL A 136 -2.93 4.60 7.39
C VAL A 136 -4.03 5.48 7.99
N LEU A 137 -3.67 6.49 8.78
CA LEU A 137 -4.62 7.42 9.39
C LEU A 137 -5.36 8.26 8.36
N HIS A 138 -4.69 8.67 7.30
CA HIS A 138 -5.24 9.54 6.27
C HIS A 138 -5.82 8.77 5.09
#